data_50bce6fed0f109643871ae602f5256c1
#
_entry.id   50bce6fed0f109643871ae602f5256c1
#
_cell.length_a   1.000
_cell.length_b   1.000
_cell.length_c   1.000
_cell.angle_alpha   90.00
_cell.angle_beta   90.00
_cell.angle_gamma   90.00
#
_symmetry.space_group_name_H-M   'P 1'
#
loop_
_entity.id
_entity.type
_entity.pdbx_description
1 polymer ?
#
loop_
_entity_poly.entity_id
_entity_poly.type
_entity_poly.pdbx_seq_one_letter_code
_entity_poly.pdbx_strand_id
1 'polypeptide(L)'
;EAGFIALHIVNAELDTNMSGMIKITTFMQEVIDIVKNYYNIVLNEDSLDFGRFITHLKYFSQRLFSNKSTKDTDFQLQRMIRENYSKDYGCAEKIKEYIKEKYNLNLTGEEMMFLTIHLKRISTN
;
A
#
# COMPACT_ATOMS: atom_id res chain seq x y z
N GLU A 1 30.80 26.86 1.08
CA GLU A 1 30.06 27.59 0.07
C GLU A 1 28.59 27.70 0.43
N ALA A 2 27.94 28.76 -0.03
CA ALA A 2 26.55 29.01 0.33
C ALA A 2 25.62 27.90 -0.18
N GLY A 3 25.87 27.38 -1.38
CA GLY A 3 25.13 26.26 -1.92
C GLY A 3 25.29 24.99 -1.13
N PHE A 4 26.49 24.79 -0.58
CA PHE A 4 26.77 23.63 0.24
C PHE A 4 26.00 23.68 1.56
N ILE A 5 25.94 24.85 2.20
CA ILE A 5 25.21 25.00 3.47
C ILE A 5 23.71 24.82 3.24
N ALA A 6 23.17 25.45 2.19
CA ALA A 6 21.76 25.29 1.85
C ALA A 6 21.46 23.83 1.50
N LEU A 7 22.35 23.19 0.76
CA LEU A 7 22.21 21.79 0.42
C LEU A 7 22.24 20.92 1.65
N HIS A 8 23.07 21.25 2.65
CA HIS A 8 23.16 20.47 3.87
C HIS A 8 21.87 20.54 4.69
N ILE A 9 21.25 21.72 4.78
CA ILE A 9 19.96 21.88 5.45
C ILE A 9 18.87 21.09 4.69
N VAL A 10 18.85 21.23 3.37
CA VAL A 10 17.94 20.49 2.52
C VAL A 10 18.24 18.98 2.61
N ASN A 11 19.50 18.60 2.73
CA ASN A 11 19.85 17.19 2.88
C ASN A 11 19.36 16.59 4.18
N ALA A 12 19.24 17.37 5.25
CA ALA A 12 18.66 16.87 6.50
C ALA A 12 17.19 16.49 6.29
N GLU A 13 16.47 17.30 5.54
CA GLU A 13 15.09 16.99 5.16
C GLU A 13 15.06 15.89 4.10
N LEU A 14 15.96 15.96 3.12
CA LEU A 14 16.05 14.97 2.05
C LEU A 14 16.42 13.60 2.59
N ASP A 15 17.34 13.52 3.57
CA ASP A 15 17.70 12.25 4.17
C ASP A 15 16.50 11.60 4.83
N THR A 16 15.71 12.38 5.56
CA THR A 16 14.46 11.88 6.13
C THR A 16 13.48 11.47 5.03
N ASN A 17 13.34 12.32 4.00
CA ASN A 17 12.46 12.03 2.86
C ASN A 17 12.97 10.86 2.02
N MET A 18 14.28 10.80 1.80
CA MET A 18 14.88 9.68 1.05
C MET A 18 14.73 8.36 1.81
N SER A 19 14.97 8.38 3.12
CA SER A 19 14.77 7.22 3.97
C SER A 19 13.31 6.78 3.94
N GLY A 20 12.39 7.74 4.02
CA GLY A 20 10.97 7.49 3.89
C GLY A 20 10.58 6.97 2.52
N MET A 21 11.17 7.55 1.46
CA MET A 21 10.92 7.10 0.09
C MET A 21 11.44 5.68 -0.14
N ILE A 22 12.62 5.37 0.36
CA ILE A 22 13.18 4.01 0.26
C ILE A 22 12.29 3.03 0.99
N LYS A 23 11.83 3.39 2.18
CA LYS A 23 10.93 2.57 2.97
C LYS A 23 9.61 2.31 2.23
N ILE A 24 9.02 3.36 1.67
CA ILE A 24 7.78 3.28 0.90
C ILE A 24 7.99 2.43 -0.35
N THR A 25 9.05 2.67 -1.09
CA THR A 25 9.36 1.92 -2.32
C THR A 25 9.57 0.44 -2.01
N THR A 26 10.30 0.12 -0.95
CA THR A 26 10.51 -1.26 -0.51
C THR A 26 9.19 -1.91 -0.11
N PHE A 27 8.39 -1.19 0.65
CA PHE A 27 7.06 -1.66 1.06
C PHE A 27 6.18 -1.95 -0.15
N MET A 28 6.12 -1.02 -1.10
CA MET A 28 5.31 -1.19 -2.31
C MET A 28 5.77 -2.39 -3.12
N GLN A 29 7.08 -2.55 -3.28
CA GLN A 29 7.63 -3.69 -4.03
C GLN A 29 7.28 -5.01 -3.36
N GLU A 30 7.38 -5.08 -2.03
CA GLU A 30 7.04 -6.29 -1.30
C GLU A 30 5.55 -6.62 -1.38
N VAL A 31 4.69 -5.59 -1.35
CA VAL A 31 3.24 -5.78 -1.54
C VAL A 31 2.95 -6.31 -2.95
N ILE A 32 3.58 -5.74 -3.96
CA ILE A 32 3.43 -6.21 -5.35
C ILE A 32 3.86 -7.67 -5.47
N ASP A 33 4.95 -8.06 -4.83
CA ASP A 33 5.42 -9.44 -4.83
C ASP A 33 4.42 -10.38 -4.16
N ILE A 34 3.81 -9.96 -3.06
CA ILE A 34 2.74 -10.72 -2.40
C ILE A 34 1.58 -10.95 -3.37
N VAL A 35 1.17 -9.90 -4.07
CA VAL A 35 0.07 -9.96 -5.03
C VAL A 35 0.39 -10.92 -6.17
N LYS A 36 1.57 -10.79 -6.77
CA LYS A 36 2.01 -11.68 -7.85
C LYS A 36 2.01 -13.14 -7.41
N ASN A 37 2.52 -13.40 -6.22
CA ASN A 37 2.59 -14.76 -5.69
C ASN A 37 1.22 -15.31 -5.32
N TYR A 38 0.36 -14.48 -4.77
CA TYR A 38 -0.97 -14.92 -4.35
C TYR A 38 -1.83 -15.34 -5.55
N TYR A 39 -1.83 -14.51 -6.59
CA TYR A 39 -2.63 -14.81 -7.79
C TYR A 39 -1.90 -15.69 -8.79
N ASN A 40 -0.58 -15.84 -8.63
CA ASN A 40 0.28 -16.58 -9.56
C ASN A 40 0.10 -16.07 -11.01
N ILE A 41 0.15 -14.75 -11.16
CA ILE A 41 -0.03 -14.08 -12.45
C ILE A 41 1.08 -13.08 -12.70
N VAL A 42 1.22 -12.69 -13.97
CA VAL A 42 2.04 -11.55 -14.36
C VAL A 42 1.11 -10.34 -14.44
N LEU A 43 1.43 -9.30 -13.65
CA LEU A 43 0.63 -8.08 -13.64
C LEU A 43 0.91 -7.26 -14.90
N ASN A 44 -0.15 -6.72 -15.49
CA ASN A 44 -0.02 -5.81 -16.63
C ASN A 44 0.30 -4.40 -16.09
N GLU A 45 1.59 -4.09 -16.01
CA GLU A 45 2.07 -2.83 -15.45
C GLU A 45 1.71 -1.62 -16.31
N ASP A 46 1.31 -1.84 -17.55
CA ASP A 46 0.87 -0.77 -18.45
C ASP A 46 -0.62 -0.48 -18.33
N SER A 47 -1.36 -1.27 -17.56
CA SER A 47 -2.80 -1.07 -17.42
C SER A 47 -3.10 0.14 -16.53
N LEU A 48 -4.25 0.77 -16.81
CA LEU A 48 -4.75 1.88 -16.00
C LEU A 48 -5.03 1.45 -14.56
N ASP A 49 -5.58 0.24 -14.39
CA ASP A 49 -5.88 -0.29 -13.07
C ASP A 49 -4.63 -0.51 -12.24
N PHE A 50 -3.54 -0.98 -12.86
CA PHE A 50 -2.26 -1.11 -12.17
C PHE A 50 -1.73 0.25 -11.73
N GLY A 51 -1.80 1.25 -12.62
CA GLY A 51 -1.37 2.61 -12.29
C GLY A 51 -2.15 3.21 -11.11
N ARG A 52 -3.45 2.97 -11.10
CA ARG A 52 -4.31 3.41 -9.99
C ARG A 52 -3.95 2.69 -8.70
N PHE A 53 -3.70 1.39 -8.77
CA PHE A 53 -3.28 0.61 -7.61
C PHE A 53 -1.97 1.15 -7.03
N ILE A 54 -0.98 1.42 -7.88
CA ILE A 54 0.31 1.96 -7.44
C ILE A 54 0.13 3.32 -6.77
N THR A 55 -0.68 4.20 -7.35
CA THR A 55 -0.95 5.52 -6.79
C THR A 55 -1.60 5.41 -5.40
N HIS A 56 -2.61 4.56 -5.28
CA HIS A 56 -3.29 4.37 -4.00
C HIS A 56 -2.39 3.69 -2.97
N LEU A 57 -1.58 2.74 -3.41
CA LEU A 57 -0.62 2.07 -2.54
C LEU A 57 0.41 3.04 -1.98
N LYS A 58 0.86 3.98 -2.81
CA LYS A 58 1.78 5.02 -2.38
C LYS A 58 1.16 5.89 -1.28
N TYR A 59 -0.06 6.40 -1.49
CA TYR A 59 -0.73 7.22 -0.48
C TYR A 59 -1.09 6.42 0.76
N PHE A 60 -1.50 5.17 0.57
CA PHE A 60 -1.77 4.26 1.68
C PHE A 60 -0.52 4.07 2.55
N SER A 61 0.64 3.82 1.92
CA SER A 61 1.88 3.63 2.66
C SER A 61 2.30 4.89 3.40
N GLN A 62 2.10 6.06 2.81
CA GLN A 62 2.40 7.33 3.47
C GLN A 62 1.56 7.51 4.74
N ARG A 63 0.26 7.21 4.67
CA ARG A 63 -0.61 7.27 5.85
C ARG A 63 -0.19 6.26 6.90
N LEU A 64 0.10 5.05 6.46
CA LEU A 64 0.47 3.95 7.35
C LEU A 64 1.72 4.29 8.16
N PHE A 65 2.76 4.79 7.50
CA PHE A 65 4.02 5.10 8.16
C PHE A 65 4.03 6.42 8.90
N SER A 66 3.02 7.27 8.69
CA SER A 66 2.88 8.51 9.46
C SER A 66 1.93 8.35 10.66
N ASN A 67 1.50 7.14 10.96
CA ASN A 67 0.55 6.82 12.04
C ASN A 67 -0.81 7.53 11.89
N LYS A 68 -1.17 7.89 10.67
CA LYS A 68 -2.48 8.46 10.39
C LYS A 68 -3.40 7.32 9.94
N SER A 69 -4.29 6.91 10.80
CA SER A 69 -5.26 5.88 10.43
C SER A 69 -6.54 6.53 9.93
N THR A 70 -7.21 5.87 8.99
CA THR A 70 -8.54 6.26 8.56
C THR A 70 -9.55 5.79 9.60
N LYS A 71 -10.69 6.47 9.67
CA LYS A 71 -11.78 6.00 10.51
C LYS A 71 -12.37 4.74 9.92
N ASP A 72 -12.67 3.79 10.80
CA ASP A 72 -13.31 2.56 10.39
C ASP A 72 -14.83 2.78 10.37
N THR A 73 -15.34 3.08 9.19
CA THR A 73 -16.75 3.38 8.97
C THR A 73 -17.33 2.40 7.96
N ASP A 74 -18.67 2.42 7.83
CA ASP A 74 -19.40 1.64 6.83
C ASP A 74 -19.09 0.15 6.91
N PHE A 75 -19.32 -0.43 8.09
CA PHE A 75 -19.07 -1.86 8.32
C PHE A 75 -19.91 -2.76 7.43
N GLN A 76 -21.08 -2.29 7.01
CA GLN A 76 -21.95 -3.05 6.12
C GLN A 76 -21.34 -3.19 4.73
N LEU A 77 -20.75 -2.12 4.19
CA LEU A 77 -20.06 -2.16 2.92
C LEU A 77 -18.81 -3.03 3.01
N GLN A 78 -18.08 -2.92 4.11
CA GLN A 78 -16.89 -3.76 4.35
C GLN A 78 -17.25 -5.23 4.30
N ARG A 79 -18.35 -5.62 4.94
CA ARG A 79 -18.83 -7.01 4.94
C ARG A 79 -19.18 -7.46 3.53
N MET A 80 -19.90 -6.60 2.80
CA MET A 80 -20.32 -6.92 1.44
C MET A 80 -19.13 -7.17 0.52
N ILE A 81 -18.11 -6.31 0.59
CA ILE A 81 -16.90 -6.45 -0.20
C ILE A 81 -16.16 -7.74 0.18
N ARG A 82 -16.03 -8.02 1.48
CA ARG A 82 -15.36 -9.22 1.95
C ARG A 82 -16.06 -10.49 1.46
N GLU A 83 -17.38 -10.50 1.49
CA GLU A 83 -18.16 -11.68 1.08
C GLU A 83 -18.17 -11.86 -0.43
N ASN A 84 -18.31 -10.76 -1.19
CA ASN A 84 -18.42 -10.82 -2.65
C ASN A 84 -17.05 -10.99 -3.33
N TYR A 85 -15.97 -10.56 -2.69
CA TYR A 85 -14.62 -10.65 -3.24
C TYR A 85 -13.70 -11.39 -2.27
N SER A 86 -14.15 -12.55 -1.82
CA SER A 86 -13.44 -13.31 -0.78
C SER A 86 -12.03 -13.72 -1.19
N LYS A 87 -11.82 -14.04 -2.46
CA LYS A 87 -10.48 -14.37 -2.98
C LYS A 87 -9.55 -13.17 -2.87
N ASP A 88 -10.02 -12.02 -3.30
CA ASP A 88 -9.22 -10.80 -3.28
C ASP A 88 -9.02 -10.30 -1.85
N TYR A 89 -10.02 -10.48 -1.00
CA TYR A 89 -9.90 -10.19 0.42
C TYR A 89 -8.82 -11.07 1.07
N GLY A 90 -8.71 -12.32 0.64
CA GLY A 90 -7.66 -13.22 1.10
C GLY A 90 -6.27 -12.68 0.78
N CYS A 91 -6.10 -12.07 -0.40
CA CYS A 91 -4.83 -11.41 -0.74
C CYS A 91 -4.59 -10.20 0.16
N ALA A 92 -5.63 -9.40 0.42
CA ALA A 92 -5.52 -8.27 1.33
C ALA A 92 -5.13 -8.72 2.74
N GLU A 93 -5.63 -9.88 3.18
CA GLU A 93 -5.25 -10.46 4.47
C GLU A 93 -3.77 -10.82 4.51
N LYS A 94 -3.21 -11.35 3.41
CA LYS A 94 -1.78 -11.62 3.32
C LYS A 94 -0.96 -10.35 3.46
N ILE A 95 -1.41 -9.28 2.84
CA ILE A 95 -0.76 -7.97 2.96
C ILE A 95 -0.85 -7.47 4.40
N LYS A 96 -2.02 -7.62 5.03
CA LYS A 96 -2.23 -7.24 6.43
C LYS A 96 -1.27 -7.99 7.35
N GLU A 97 -1.14 -9.29 7.17
CA GLU A 97 -0.22 -10.11 7.96
C GLU A 97 1.23 -9.66 7.79
N TYR A 98 1.64 -9.41 6.56
CA TYR A 98 2.98 -8.90 6.26
C TYR A 98 3.25 -7.57 6.97
N ILE A 99 2.31 -6.64 6.91
CA ILE A 99 2.43 -5.33 7.55
C ILE A 99 2.54 -5.49 9.07
N LYS A 100 1.73 -6.37 9.64
CA LYS A 100 1.76 -6.63 11.09
C LYS A 100 3.09 -7.23 11.52
N GLU A 101 3.57 -8.22 10.78
CA GLU A 101 4.81 -8.91 11.13
C GLU A 101 6.03 -8.02 10.98
N LYS A 102 6.12 -7.29 9.88
CA LYS A 102 7.32 -6.50 9.58
C LYS A 102 7.33 -5.15 10.26
N TYR A 103 6.19 -4.48 10.33
CA TYR A 103 6.11 -3.09 10.80
C TYR A 103 5.35 -2.93 12.10
N ASN A 104 4.69 -3.98 12.58
CA ASN A 104 3.84 -3.95 13.77
C ASN A 104 2.75 -2.88 13.66
N LEU A 105 2.19 -2.73 12.49
CA LEU A 105 1.09 -1.81 12.20
C LEU A 105 -0.16 -2.60 11.85
N ASN A 106 -1.32 -2.00 12.12
CA ASN A 106 -2.62 -2.63 11.89
C ASN A 106 -3.39 -1.87 10.82
N LEU A 107 -4.08 -2.61 9.96
CA LEU A 107 -4.98 -2.02 8.97
C LEU A 107 -6.40 -1.96 9.54
N THR A 108 -7.11 -0.90 9.18
CA THR A 108 -8.54 -0.80 9.46
C THR A 108 -9.32 -1.67 8.46
N GLY A 109 -10.56 -1.97 8.80
CA GLY A 109 -11.45 -2.68 7.88
C GLY A 109 -11.70 -1.90 6.61
N GLU A 110 -11.74 -0.57 6.70
CA GLU A 110 -11.89 0.30 5.53
C GLU A 110 -10.69 0.19 4.60
N GLU A 111 -9.48 0.19 5.16
CA GLU A 111 -8.26 -0.01 4.36
C GLU A 111 -8.23 -1.38 3.70
N MET A 112 -8.68 -2.41 4.41
CA MET A 112 -8.81 -3.76 3.86
C MET A 112 -9.81 -3.79 2.70
N MET A 113 -10.90 -3.08 2.82
CA MET A 113 -11.91 -2.96 1.77
C MET A 113 -11.34 -2.31 0.52
N PHE A 114 -10.63 -1.20 0.66
CA PHE A 114 -10.02 -0.51 -0.49
C PHE A 114 -8.95 -1.36 -1.15
N LEU A 115 -8.11 -2.03 -0.38
CA LEU A 115 -7.14 -2.97 -0.94
C LEU A 115 -7.84 -4.06 -1.74
N THR A 116 -8.89 -4.63 -1.20
CA THR A 116 -9.64 -5.70 -1.86
C THR A 116 -10.18 -5.26 -3.21
N ILE A 117 -10.76 -4.07 -3.28
CA ILE A 117 -11.31 -3.52 -4.53
C ILE A 117 -10.21 -3.35 -5.58
N HIS A 118 -9.06 -2.78 -5.20
CA HIS A 118 -7.96 -2.60 -6.13
C HIS A 118 -7.36 -3.93 -6.58
N LEU A 119 -7.24 -4.88 -5.67
CA LEU A 119 -6.74 -6.21 -6.00
C LEU A 119 -7.66 -6.91 -6.99
N LYS A 120 -8.96 -6.80 -6.80
CA LYS A 120 -9.95 -7.35 -7.74
C LYS A 120 -9.73 -6.79 -9.14
N ARG A 121 -9.53 -5.48 -9.26
CA ARG A 121 -9.35 -4.83 -10.56
C ARG A 121 -8.09 -5.26 -11.27
N ILE A 122 -6.95 -5.32 -10.55
CA ILE A 122 -5.68 -5.68 -11.19
C ILE A 122 -5.58 -7.17 -11.47
N SER A 123 -6.26 -8.00 -10.73
CA SER A 123 -6.19 -9.45 -10.91
C SER A 123 -7.02 -9.95 -12.10
N THR A 124 -7.93 -9.12 -12.62
CA THR A 124 -8.77 -9.46 -13.77
C THR A 124 -8.26 -8.87 -15.08
N ASN A 125 -7.18 -8.10 -15.05
CA ASN A 125 -6.58 -7.51 -16.27
C ASN A 125 -5.56 -8.42 -16.91
#